data_6ba337e73a9a1e029010287a61ab8ad0
#
_entry.id   6ba337e73a9a1e029010287a61ab8ad0
#
_cell.length_a   1.000
_cell.length_b   1.000
_cell.length_c   1.000
_cell.angle_alpha   90.00
_cell.angle_beta   90.00
_cell.angle_gamma   90.00
#
_symmetry.space_group_name_H-M   'P 1'
#
loop_
_entity.id
_entity.type
_entity.pdbx_description
1 polymer ?
#
loop_
_entity_poly.entity_id
_entity_poly.type
_entity_poly.pdbx_seq_one_letter_code
_entity_poly.pdbx_strand_id
1 'polypeptide(L)'
;MSNGYVTNIESLALDNDNFRQVLFTAHNQQLVVMSLKPTEDIGEEVHEDVDQFIRCEAGSGVAILNGEEHQLKDGFVVVIPAGVKHNIINTSPIEPMKLYTLYSPPHHKDQTIHETKTDAQGDEEHFDGTVTA
;
A
#
# COMPACT_ATOMS: atom_id res chain seq x y z
N MET A 1 23.68 2.04 -10.76
CA MET A 1 23.30 0.95 -9.82
C MET A 1 23.03 1.53 -8.44
N SER A 2 21.93 1.15 -7.82
CA SER A 2 21.58 1.61 -6.49
C SER A 2 22.24 0.74 -5.42
N ASN A 3 22.71 1.38 -4.35
CA ASN A 3 23.27 0.69 -3.18
C ASN A 3 22.25 0.61 -2.02
N GLY A 4 20.99 0.74 -2.34
CA GLY A 4 19.91 0.72 -1.38
C GLY A 4 19.15 2.04 -1.32
N TYR A 5 18.24 2.16 -0.36
CA TYR A 5 17.35 3.30 -0.25
C TYR A 5 17.13 3.63 1.22
N VAL A 6 17.35 4.89 1.57
CA VAL A 6 17.17 5.39 2.94
C VAL A 6 16.31 6.63 2.87
N THR A 7 15.24 6.65 3.65
CA THR A 7 14.34 7.79 3.70
C THR A 7 13.63 7.87 5.05
N ASN A 8 13.01 9.02 5.33
CA ASN A 8 12.07 9.13 6.43
C ASN A 8 10.71 8.70 5.93
N ILE A 9 10.34 7.44 6.16
CA ILE A 9 9.10 6.88 5.61
C ILE A 9 7.85 7.52 6.24
N GLU A 10 7.91 7.92 7.51
CA GLU A 10 6.80 8.62 8.15
C GLU A 10 6.49 9.92 7.40
N SER A 11 7.53 10.74 7.13
CA SER A 11 7.34 12.00 6.39
C SER A 11 6.78 11.75 5.00
N LEU A 12 7.31 10.78 4.28
CA LEU A 12 6.84 10.49 2.92
C LEU A 12 5.40 10.00 2.90
N ALA A 13 5.02 9.15 3.86
CA ALA A 13 3.65 8.65 3.96
C ALA A 13 2.69 9.77 4.31
N LEU A 14 3.02 10.62 5.29
CA LEU A 14 2.17 11.72 5.73
C LEU A 14 1.99 12.78 4.64
N ASP A 15 3.03 13.05 3.85
CA ASP A 15 3.00 14.07 2.80
C ASP A 15 2.42 13.55 1.47
N ASN A 16 2.23 12.25 1.34
CA ASN A 16 1.74 11.66 0.10
C ASN A 16 0.23 11.86 -0.06
N ASP A 17 -0.19 12.45 -1.18
CA ASP A 17 -1.60 12.60 -1.54
C ASP A 17 -2.01 11.68 -2.69
N ASN A 18 -1.08 10.91 -3.24
CA ASN A 18 -1.40 9.97 -4.31
C ASN A 18 -2.07 8.73 -3.72
N PHE A 19 -3.02 8.17 -4.45
CA PHE A 19 -3.61 6.88 -4.07
C PHE A 19 -2.51 5.83 -3.88
N ARG A 20 -1.56 5.76 -4.83
CA ARG A 20 -0.42 4.83 -4.77
C ARG A 20 0.81 5.45 -5.40
N GLN A 21 1.95 5.28 -4.75
CA GLN A 21 3.24 5.66 -5.34
C GLN A 21 4.31 4.67 -4.91
N VAL A 22 4.90 4.00 -5.89
CA VAL A 22 6.04 3.12 -5.66
C VAL A 22 7.27 3.98 -5.39
N LEU A 23 7.92 3.78 -4.24
CA LEU A 23 9.11 4.52 -3.85
C LEU A 23 10.39 3.80 -4.24
N PHE A 24 10.46 2.50 -4.03
CA PHE A 24 11.67 1.71 -4.29
C PHE A 24 11.32 0.25 -4.51
N THR A 25 11.90 -0.34 -5.55
CA THR A 25 11.73 -1.73 -5.89
C THR A 25 13.06 -2.45 -5.83
N ALA A 26 13.22 -3.35 -4.88
CA ALA A 26 14.34 -4.29 -4.81
C ALA A 26 13.91 -5.63 -5.45
N HIS A 27 14.81 -6.60 -5.50
CA HIS A 27 14.48 -7.89 -6.12
C HIS A 27 13.38 -8.66 -5.38
N ASN A 28 13.36 -8.56 -4.05
CA ASN A 28 12.45 -9.37 -3.21
C ASN A 28 11.53 -8.52 -2.33
N GLN A 29 11.55 -7.21 -2.49
CA GLN A 29 10.76 -6.30 -1.64
C GLN A 29 10.49 -5.00 -2.38
N GLN A 30 9.28 -4.45 -2.18
CA GLN A 30 8.88 -3.18 -2.80
C GLN A 30 8.21 -2.30 -1.78
N LEU A 31 8.67 -1.04 -1.68
CA LEU A 31 8.13 -0.04 -0.76
C LEU A 31 7.20 0.92 -1.51
N VAL A 32 5.99 1.08 -0.99
CA VAL A 32 4.93 1.86 -1.62
C VAL A 32 4.25 2.71 -0.56
N VAL A 33 3.92 3.97 -0.90
CA VAL A 33 3.07 4.81 -0.06
C VAL A 33 1.69 4.93 -0.69
N MET A 34 0.66 5.02 0.17
CA MET A 34 -0.73 5.16 -0.26
C MET A 34 -1.45 6.19 0.59
N SER A 35 -2.43 6.85 -0.03
CA SER A 35 -3.34 7.74 0.66
C SER A 35 -4.77 7.40 0.24
N LEU A 36 -5.61 7.12 1.22
CA LEU A 36 -7.04 6.88 1.00
C LEU A 36 -7.82 8.11 1.43
N LYS A 37 -8.66 8.60 0.55
CA LYS A 37 -9.57 9.71 0.86
C LYS A 37 -10.61 9.27 1.90
N PRO A 38 -11.29 10.21 2.57
CA PRO A 38 -12.38 9.83 3.46
C PRO A 38 -13.35 8.85 2.80
N THR A 39 -13.70 7.79 3.49
CA THR A 39 -14.60 6.69 3.07
C THR A 39 -14.09 5.81 1.93
N GLU A 40 -12.90 6.07 1.39
CA GLU A 40 -12.33 5.29 0.30
C GLU A 40 -11.71 3.98 0.81
N ASP A 41 -11.73 2.95 -0.02
CA ASP A 41 -11.04 1.70 0.26
C ASP A 41 -10.02 1.37 -0.84
N ILE A 42 -9.13 0.43 -0.56
CA ILE A 42 -8.20 -0.06 -1.58
C ILE A 42 -8.95 -0.94 -2.59
N GLY A 43 -9.90 -1.71 -2.12
CA GLY A 43 -10.63 -2.72 -2.86
C GLY A 43 -10.25 -4.12 -2.37
N GLU A 44 -11.17 -5.06 -2.49
CA GLU A 44 -10.91 -6.44 -2.07
C GLU A 44 -9.93 -7.11 -3.03
N GLU A 45 -8.87 -7.68 -2.49
CA GLU A 45 -7.79 -8.29 -3.27
C GLU A 45 -7.33 -9.60 -2.65
N VAL A 46 -6.78 -10.48 -3.50
CA VAL A 46 -6.04 -11.66 -3.10
C VAL A 46 -4.74 -11.66 -3.89
N HIS A 47 -3.62 -11.71 -3.20
CA HIS A 47 -2.30 -11.86 -3.83
C HIS A 47 -1.80 -13.26 -3.55
N GLU A 48 -1.79 -14.12 -4.57
CA GLU A 48 -1.45 -15.55 -4.38
C GLU A 48 0.03 -15.77 -4.09
N ASP A 49 0.90 -14.89 -4.59
CA ASP A 49 2.35 -15.08 -4.53
C ASP A 49 3.08 -13.99 -3.75
N VAL A 50 2.37 -13.12 -3.07
CA VAL A 50 2.96 -11.95 -2.41
C VAL A 50 2.47 -11.86 -0.98
N ASP A 51 3.42 -11.73 -0.05
CA ASP A 51 3.11 -11.30 1.31
C ASP A 51 3.11 -9.78 1.34
N GLN A 52 2.21 -9.20 2.10
CA GLN A 52 2.07 -7.75 2.19
C GLN A 52 2.09 -7.29 3.63
N PHE A 53 2.83 -6.21 3.88
CA PHE A 53 2.89 -5.53 5.16
C PHE A 53 2.32 -4.13 4.96
N ILE A 54 1.40 -3.71 5.82
CA ILE A 54 0.82 -2.36 5.76
C ILE A 54 0.91 -1.72 7.14
N ARG A 55 1.44 -0.50 7.18
CA ARG A 55 1.43 0.32 8.39
C ARG A 55 0.59 1.56 8.18
N CYS A 56 -0.27 1.86 9.16
CA CYS A 56 -1.05 3.10 9.19
C CYS A 56 -0.26 4.18 9.93
N GLU A 57 0.06 5.28 9.24
CA GLU A 57 0.77 6.42 9.79
C GLU A 57 -0.18 7.53 10.24
N ALA A 58 -1.39 7.59 9.70
CA ALA A 58 -2.41 8.56 10.11
C ALA A 58 -3.78 8.09 9.67
N GLY A 59 -4.80 8.51 10.41
CA GLY A 59 -6.17 8.15 10.12
C GLY A 59 -6.63 6.92 10.88
N SER A 60 -7.83 6.46 10.57
CA SER A 60 -8.42 5.28 11.20
C SER A 60 -9.40 4.59 10.25
N GLY A 61 -9.46 3.28 10.36
CA GLY A 61 -10.34 2.49 9.53
C GLY A 61 -10.34 1.04 9.96
N VAL A 62 -10.53 0.15 9.00
CA VAL A 62 -10.55 -1.29 9.25
C VAL A 62 -9.73 -2.02 8.20
N ALA A 63 -9.12 -3.13 8.63
CA ALA A 63 -8.54 -4.13 7.75
C ALA A 63 -9.44 -5.36 7.81
N ILE A 64 -9.84 -5.86 6.64
CA ILE A 64 -10.67 -7.06 6.54
C ILE A 64 -9.79 -8.19 6.02
N LEU A 65 -9.64 -9.25 6.81
CA LEU A 65 -8.82 -10.41 6.47
C LEU A 65 -9.71 -11.65 6.44
N ASN A 66 -9.91 -12.23 5.27
CA ASN A 66 -10.81 -13.38 5.09
C ASN A 66 -12.18 -13.17 5.74
N GLY A 67 -12.73 -11.95 5.57
CA GLY A 67 -14.04 -11.60 6.10
C GLY A 67 -14.06 -11.13 7.55
N GLU A 68 -12.93 -11.18 8.26
CA GLU A 68 -12.84 -10.75 9.65
C GLU A 68 -12.34 -9.31 9.73
N GLU A 69 -13.08 -8.46 10.42
CA GLU A 69 -12.73 -7.04 10.59
C GLU A 69 -11.79 -6.81 11.76
N HIS A 70 -10.77 -5.99 11.52
CA HIS A 70 -9.83 -5.54 12.54
C HIS A 70 -9.70 -4.03 12.48
N GLN A 71 -9.66 -3.37 13.63
CA GLN A 71 -9.43 -1.93 13.69
C GLN A 71 -8.01 -1.60 13.21
N LEU A 72 -7.91 -0.53 12.42
CA LEU A 72 -6.63 -0.03 11.91
C LEU A 72 -6.55 1.46 12.18
N LYS A 73 -5.50 1.89 12.86
CA LYS A 73 -5.27 3.31 13.18
C LYS A 73 -3.78 3.59 13.28
N ASP A 74 -3.41 4.83 13.51
CA ASP A 74 -2.01 5.26 13.62
C ASP A 74 -1.20 4.30 14.52
N GLY A 75 -0.10 3.83 13.99
CA GLY A 75 0.80 2.90 14.68
C GLY A 75 0.48 1.43 14.48
N PHE A 76 -0.67 1.11 13.88
CA PHE A 76 -1.06 -0.28 13.66
C PHE A 76 -0.46 -0.84 12.38
N VAL A 77 -0.19 -2.13 12.42
CA VAL A 77 0.38 -2.89 11.31
C VAL A 77 -0.56 -4.03 10.95
N VAL A 78 -0.68 -4.29 9.65
CA VAL A 78 -1.35 -5.49 9.13
C VAL A 78 -0.33 -6.29 8.35
N VAL A 79 -0.17 -7.56 8.69
CA VAL A 79 0.63 -8.50 7.89
C VAL A 79 -0.32 -9.44 7.19
N ILE A 80 -0.27 -9.45 5.86
CA ILE A 80 -1.19 -10.21 5.02
C ILE A 80 -0.42 -11.28 4.29
N PRO A 81 -0.50 -12.55 4.72
CA PRO A 81 0.14 -13.65 4.02
C PRO A 81 -0.44 -13.83 2.61
N ALA A 82 0.38 -14.34 1.69
CA ALA A 82 -0.07 -14.70 0.35
C ALA A 82 -1.32 -15.60 0.44
N GLY A 83 -2.29 -15.36 -0.42
CA GLY A 83 -3.54 -16.12 -0.46
C GLY A 83 -4.64 -15.63 0.47
N VAL A 84 -4.37 -14.69 1.35
CA VAL A 84 -5.38 -14.13 2.25
C VAL A 84 -6.16 -13.02 1.54
N LYS A 85 -7.47 -13.18 1.46
CA LYS A 85 -8.36 -12.18 0.89
C LYS A 85 -8.46 -11.00 1.85
N HIS A 86 -8.25 -9.79 1.34
CA HIS A 86 -8.14 -8.61 2.20
C HIS A 86 -8.67 -7.35 1.56
N ASN A 87 -9.01 -6.38 2.42
CA ASN A 87 -9.34 -5.01 2.03
C ASN A 87 -8.97 -4.07 3.16
N ILE A 88 -8.58 -2.85 2.80
CA ILE A 88 -8.32 -1.76 3.75
C ILE A 88 -9.32 -0.66 3.45
N ILE A 89 -10.05 -0.20 4.46
CA ILE A 89 -11.11 0.78 4.32
C ILE A 89 -10.84 1.96 5.26
N ASN A 90 -10.82 3.16 4.71
CA ASN A 90 -10.83 4.39 5.51
C ASN A 90 -12.27 4.66 5.95
N THR A 91 -12.56 4.49 7.23
CA THR A 91 -13.91 4.67 7.77
C THR A 91 -14.18 6.09 8.24
N SER A 92 -13.18 6.98 8.22
CA SER A 92 -13.41 8.39 8.58
C SER A 92 -14.15 9.11 7.48
N PRO A 93 -15.16 9.94 7.83
CA PRO A 93 -15.87 10.76 6.83
C PRO A 93 -15.11 12.06 6.48
N ILE A 94 -14.06 12.40 7.22
CA ILE A 94 -13.40 13.71 7.09
C ILE A 94 -11.88 13.64 6.94
N GLU A 95 -11.21 12.60 7.45
CA GLU A 95 -9.75 12.51 7.47
C GLU A 95 -9.22 11.51 6.45
N PRO A 96 -8.10 11.82 5.77
CA PRO A 96 -7.44 10.82 4.93
C PRO A 96 -6.77 9.76 5.79
N MET A 97 -6.51 8.59 5.19
CA MET A 97 -5.71 7.54 5.81
C MET A 97 -4.38 7.46 5.07
N LYS A 98 -3.28 7.59 5.80
CA LYS A 98 -1.93 7.54 5.25
C LYS A 98 -1.28 6.22 5.59
N LEU A 99 -0.82 5.51 4.57
CA LEU A 99 -0.28 4.16 4.69
C LEU A 99 1.06 4.06 3.99
N TYR A 100 1.92 3.15 4.48
CA TYR A 100 2.94 2.61 3.60
C TYR A 100 2.85 1.09 3.63
N THR A 101 3.30 0.47 2.57
CA THR A 101 3.17 -0.97 2.39
C THR A 101 4.44 -1.55 1.79
N LEU A 102 4.73 -2.79 2.17
CA LEU A 102 5.82 -3.57 1.61
C LEU A 102 5.22 -4.80 0.95
N TYR A 103 5.59 -5.02 -0.30
CA TYR A 103 5.25 -6.25 -1.03
C TYR A 103 6.49 -7.13 -1.11
N SER A 104 6.35 -8.40 -0.81
CA SER A 104 7.44 -9.38 -0.81
C SER A 104 6.99 -10.65 -1.53
N PRO A 105 7.40 -10.88 -2.77
CA PRO A 105 8.20 -10.04 -3.68
C PRO A 105 7.43 -8.82 -4.22
N PRO A 106 8.05 -8.00 -5.06
CA PRO A 106 7.37 -6.84 -5.65
C PRO A 106 6.08 -7.22 -6.39
N HIS A 107 5.10 -6.33 -6.39
CA HIS A 107 3.79 -6.55 -7.00
C HIS A 107 3.50 -5.56 -8.11
N HIS A 108 3.92 -4.31 -7.97
CA HIS A 108 3.67 -3.25 -8.92
C HIS A 108 4.87 -3.03 -9.83
N LYS A 109 4.61 -2.46 -11.00
CA LYS A 109 5.67 -2.00 -11.89
C LYS A 109 6.45 -0.89 -11.19
N ASP A 110 7.79 -0.93 -11.31
CA ASP A 110 8.65 0.09 -10.71
C ASP A 110 8.25 1.50 -11.17
N GLN A 111 8.30 2.46 -10.24
CA GLN A 111 7.97 3.88 -10.45
C GLN A 111 6.48 4.15 -10.77
N THR A 112 5.60 3.21 -10.52
CA THR A 112 4.15 3.42 -10.69
C THR A 112 3.67 4.52 -9.76
N ILE A 113 2.89 5.46 -10.32
CA ILE A 113 2.20 6.51 -9.58
C ILE A 113 0.74 6.54 -10.06
N HIS A 114 -0.19 6.36 -9.12
CA HIS A 114 -1.61 6.54 -9.37
C HIS A 114 -2.08 7.68 -8.47
N GLU A 115 -2.45 8.81 -9.06
CA GLU A 115 -2.91 9.97 -8.27
C GLU A 115 -4.24 9.66 -7.59
N THR A 116 -5.11 8.89 -8.26
CA THR A 116 -6.44 8.53 -7.76
C THR A 116 -6.68 7.04 -7.85
N LYS A 117 -7.68 6.56 -7.10
CA LYS A 117 -8.12 5.18 -7.19
C LYS A 117 -8.63 4.85 -8.60
N THR A 118 -9.31 5.79 -9.24
CA THR A 118 -9.79 5.62 -10.62
C THR A 118 -8.63 5.36 -11.57
N ASP A 119 -7.53 6.11 -11.43
CA ASP A 119 -6.31 5.89 -12.23
C ASP A 119 -5.76 4.48 -12.00
N ALA A 120 -5.74 4.02 -10.77
CA ALA A 120 -5.27 2.67 -10.43
C ALA A 120 -6.15 1.59 -11.06
N GLN A 121 -7.47 1.78 -11.02
CA GLN A 121 -8.42 0.82 -11.60
C GLN A 121 -8.31 0.73 -13.12
N GLY A 122 -7.90 1.80 -13.77
CA GLY A 122 -7.74 1.85 -15.22
C GLY A 122 -6.36 1.39 -15.71
N ASP A 123 -5.44 1.05 -14.82
CA ASP A 123 -4.08 0.65 -15.15
C ASP A 123 -3.82 -0.79 -14.71
N GLU A 124 -3.59 -1.68 -15.69
CA GLU A 124 -3.33 -3.10 -15.44
C GLU A 124 -1.84 -3.39 -15.25
N GLU A 125 -1.07 -2.43 -14.71
CA GLU A 125 0.35 -2.60 -14.48
C GLU A 125 0.64 -3.75 -13.50
N HIS A 126 1.80 -4.32 -13.59
CA HIS A 126 2.31 -5.33 -12.68
C HIS A 126 3.83 -5.31 -12.67
N PHE A 127 4.42 -5.92 -11.66
CA PHE A 127 5.86 -6.06 -11.59
C PHE A 127 6.37 -6.84 -12.80
N ASP A 128 7.31 -6.26 -13.53
CA ASP A 128 7.86 -6.80 -14.77
C ASP A 128 9.32 -7.25 -14.64
N GLY A 129 9.83 -7.30 -13.42
CA GLY A 129 11.23 -7.65 -13.14
C GLY A 129 12.17 -6.46 -13.11
N THR A 130 11.71 -5.27 -13.50
CA THR A 130 12.52 -4.06 -13.44
C THR A 130 12.57 -3.54 -12.01
N VAL A 131 13.76 -3.29 -11.52
CA VAL A 131 13.99 -2.82 -10.15
C VAL A 131 14.64 -1.44 -10.16
N THR A 132 14.44 -0.70 -9.06
CA THR A 132 15.12 0.57 -8.83
C THR A 132 16.57 0.31 -8.39
N ALA A 133 16.75 -0.78 -7.70
CA ALA A 133 18.04 -1.17 -7.13
C ALA A 133 19.05 -1.57 -8.20
#